data_08052298c77a75a6f6677136b8a8bdec
#
_entry.id   08052298c77a75a6f6677136b8a8bdec
#
_cell.length_a   1.000
_cell.length_b   1.000
_cell.length_c   1.000
_cell.angle_alpha   90.00
_cell.angle_beta   90.00
_cell.angle_gamma   90.00
#
_symmetry.space_group_name_H-M   'P 1'
#
loop_
_entity.id
_entity.type
_entity.pdbx_description
1 polymer ?
#
loop_
_entity_poly.entity_id
_entity_poly.type
_entity_poly.pdbx_seq_one_letter_code
_entity_poly.pdbx_strand_id
1 'polypeptide(L)'
;MSYRKEKHFESSKESFADLGVDFTPHEGVDFNEYSAEKDLKKLWNDSLKKGMHGLCFSMYKDGQKPGDVITIKQVERRIEIIKPYTKWVRSFSCVEGNEHIPRMAHK
;
A
#
# COMPACT_ATOMS: atom_id res chain seq x y z
N MET A 1 15.22 6.60 25.87
CA MET A 1 14.56 6.85 24.58
C MET A 1 14.01 5.58 23.90
N SER A 2 14.75 4.47 23.86
CA SER A 2 14.28 3.17 23.38
C SER A 2 13.05 2.65 24.17
N TYR A 3 13.04 2.81 25.46
CA TYR A 3 11.97 2.38 26.37
C TYR A 3 10.59 3.00 26.06
N ARG A 4 10.54 4.28 25.68
CA ARG A 4 9.26 4.93 25.28
C ARG A 4 8.75 4.44 23.93
N LYS A 5 9.63 4.09 23.02
CA LYS A 5 9.27 3.53 21.71
C LYS A 5 8.68 2.13 21.86
N GLU A 6 9.26 1.30 22.70
CA GLU A 6 8.78 -0.06 22.95
C GLU A 6 7.40 -0.05 23.62
N LYS A 7 7.20 0.74 24.65
CA LYS A 7 5.89 0.88 25.32
C LYS A 7 4.80 1.42 24.37
N HIS A 8 5.14 2.37 23.53
CA HIS A 8 4.17 2.92 22.60
C HIS A 8 3.79 1.90 21.52
N PHE A 9 4.73 1.08 21.10
CA PHE A 9 4.51 0.02 20.13
C PHE A 9 3.66 -1.12 20.72
N GLU A 10 3.90 -1.52 21.96
CA GLU A 10 3.08 -2.52 22.65
C GLU A 10 1.65 -2.02 22.91
N SER A 11 1.50 -0.78 23.36
CA SER A 11 0.20 -0.15 23.54
C SER A 11 -0.61 -0.09 22.24
N SER A 12 0.06 0.18 21.11
CA SER A 12 -0.62 0.17 19.80
C SER A 12 -1.04 -1.24 19.39
N LYS A 13 -0.25 -2.27 19.69
CA LYS A 13 -0.60 -3.67 19.40
C LYS A 13 -1.83 -4.11 20.17
N GLU A 14 -1.90 -3.81 21.46
CA GLU A 14 -3.06 -4.10 22.30
C GLU A 14 -4.32 -3.40 21.79
N SER A 15 -4.19 -2.13 21.43
CA SER A 15 -5.29 -1.35 20.87
C SER A 15 -5.83 -1.90 19.56
N PHE A 16 -4.96 -2.42 18.69
CA PHE A 16 -5.37 -3.03 17.43
C PHE A 16 -5.92 -4.45 17.60
N ALA A 17 -5.45 -5.20 18.58
CA ALA A 17 -6.00 -6.51 18.93
C ALA A 17 -7.46 -6.39 19.36
N ASP A 18 -7.82 -5.37 20.14
CA ASP A 18 -9.18 -5.07 20.53
C ASP A 18 -10.12 -4.77 19.35
N LEU A 19 -9.56 -4.31 18.23
CA LEU A 19 -10.29 -4.07 16.98
C LEU A 19 -10.40 -5.32 16.08
N GLY A 20 -9.87 -6.46 16.52
CA GLY A 20 -9.85 -7.70 15.73
C GLY A 20 -8.86 -7.66 14.55
N VAL A 21 -7.91 -6.73 14.58
CA VAL A 21 -6.85 -6.64 13.57
C VAL A 21 -5.73 -7.60 13.91
N ASP A 22 -5.46 -8.56 13.03
CA ASP A 22 -4.32 -9.47 13.18
C ASP A 22 -3.01 -8.72 12.92
N PHE A 23 -2.28 -8.48 13.99
CA PHE A 23 -0.96 -7.84 13.99
C PHE A 23 0.15 -8.89 14.13
N THR A 24 0.07 -9.99 13.41
CA THR A 24 1.23 -10.88 13.29
C THR A 24 2.39 -10.10 12.69
N PRO A 25 3.55 -10.06 13.36
CA PRO A 25 4.72 -9.45 12.77
C PRO A 25 5.00 -10.15 11.44
N HIS A 26 5.00 -9.40 10.35
CA HIS A 26 5.54 -9.94 9.11
C HIS A 26 7.00 -10.31 9.38
N GLU A 27 7.35 -11.55 9.11
CA GLU A 27 8.75 -11.92 9.08
C GLU A 27 9.45 -10.96 8.12
N GLY A 28 10.29 -10.12 8.68
CA GLY A 28 11.01 -9.12 7.91
C GLY A 28 11.90 -9.81 6.88
N VAL A 29 12.06 -9.20 5.73
CA VAL A 29 13.04 -9.64 4.75
C VAL A 29 14.43 -9.32 5.28
N ASP A 30 15.31 -10.30 5.40
CA ASP A 30 16.71 -10.05 5.66
C ASP A 30 17.38 -9.57 4.37
N PHE A 31 17.57 -8.26 4.26
CA PHE A 31 18.21 -7.66 3.09
C PHE A 31 19.68 -8.05 2.92
N ASN A 32 20.33 -8.60 3.95
CA ASN A 32 21.70 -9.11 3.83
C ASN A 32 21.80 -10.33 2.92
N GLU A 33 20.72 -11.09 2.77
CA GLU A 33 20.63 -12.21 1.83
C GLU A 33 20.56 -11.77 0.36
N TYR A 34 20.27 -10.49 0.11
CA TYR A 34 20.04 -9.92 -1.22
C TYR A 34 21.09 -8.84 -1.54
N SER A 35 22.34 -9.23 -1.62
CA SER A 35 23.43 -8.27 -1.84
C SER A 35 23.72 -7.97 -3.32
N ALA A 36 23.33 -8.87 -4.23
CA ALA A 36 23.53 -8.69 -5.64
C ALA A 36 22.30 -8.10 -6.34
N GLU A 37 22.50 -7.32 -7.40
CA GLU A 37 21.41 -6.75 -8.21
C GLU A 37 20.42 -7.81 -8.70
N LYS A 38 20.92 -8.98 -9.09
CA LYS A 38 20.10 -10.12 -9.52
C LYS A 38 19.16 -10.60 -8.42
N ASP A 39 19.65 -10.68 -7.19
CA ASP A 39 18.87 -11.12 -6.04
C ASP A 39 17.80 -10.09 -5.65
N LEU A 40 18.12 -8.79 -5.76
CA LEU A 40 17.16 -7.72 -5.54
C LEU A 40 16.05 -7.73 -6.58
N LYS A 41 16.35 -7.97 -7.84
CA LYS A 41 15.34 -8.13 -8.90
C LYS A 41 14.43 -9.33 -8.65
N LYS A 42 14.98 -10.43 -8.20
CA LYS A 42 14.22 -11.63 -7.84
C LYS A 42 13.30 -11.36 -6.66
N LEU A 43 13.81 -10.73 -5.60
CA LEU A 43 13.02 -10.33 -4.44
C LEU A 43 11.84 -9.43 -4.85
N TRP A 44 12.09 -8.44 -5.70
CA TRP A 44 11.07 -7.54 -6.20
C TRP A 44 9.97 -8.30 -6.95
N ASN A 45 10.35 -9.15 -7.88
CA ASN A 45 9.41 -9.96 -8.66
C ASN A 45 8.60 -10.93 -7.78
N ASP A 46 9.24 -11.58 -6.82
CA ASP A 46 8.58 -12.49 -5.89
C ASP A 46 7.59 -11.74 -4.98
N SER A 47 7.96 -10.54 -4.53
CA SER A 47 7.09 -9.66 -3.75
C SER A 47 5.87 -9.20 -4.53
N LEU A 48 6.03 -8.87 -5.81
CA LEU A 48 4.92 -8.51 -6.69
C LEU A 48 3.97 -9.69 -6.92
N LYS A 49 4.50 -10.89 -7.15
CA LYS A 49 3.70 -12.11 -7.33
C LYS A 49 2.92 -12.50 -6.08
N LYS A 50 3.53 -12.35 -4.91
CA LYS A 50 2.90 -12.61 -3.61
C LYS A 50 1.79 -11.59 -3.31
N GLY A 51 1.91 -10.40 -3.86
CA GLY A 51 1.03 -9.26 -3.60
C GLY A 51 1.45 -8.47 -2.37
N MET A 52 1.52 -7.16 -2.55
CA MET A 52 1.80 -6.23 -1.46
C MET A 52 0.58 -6.07 -0.57
N HIS A 53 0.80 -5.83 0.72
CA HIS A 53 -0.29 -5.60 1.66
C HIS A 53 -1.12 -4.37 1.27
N GLY A 54 -0.49 -3.27 0.95
CA GLY A 54 -1.16 -2.04 0.54
C GLY A 54 -0.24 -1.06 -0.15
N LEU A 55 -0.85 -0.20 -0.94
CA LEU A 55 -0.18 0.89 -1.66
C LEU A 55 -0.90 2.22 -1.42
N CYS A 56 -0.14 3.28 -1.24
CA CYS A 56 -0.63 4.64 -1.44
C CYS A 56 -0.85 4.87 -2.93
N PHE A 57 -2.08 5.09 -3.32
CA PHE A 57 -2.47 5.17 -4.72
C PHE A 57 -2.74 6.61 -5.16
N SER A 58 -2.12 7.00 -6.25
CA SER A 58 -2.40 8.24 -6.95
C SER A 58 -2.88 7.94 -8.37
N MET A 59 -3.99 8.55 -8.74
CA MET A 59 -4.61 8.37 -10.06
C MET A 59 -4.07 9.31 -11.13
N TYR A 60 -3.19 10.25 -10.75
CA TYR A 60 -2.69 11.27 -11.65
C TYR A 60 -1.73 10.71 -12.70
N LYS A 61 -1.82 11.25 -13.90
CA LYS A 61 -0.84 11.08 -14.97
C LYS A 61 0.20 12.20 -14.93
N ASP A 62 1.23 12.08 -15.73
CA ASP A 62 2.22 13.15 -15.89
C ASP A 62 1.55 14.45 -16.26
N GLY A 63 1.96 15.54 -15.61
CA GLY A 63 1.39 16.86 -15.79
C GLY A 63 0.10 17.15 -15.03
N GLN A 64 -0.51 16.14 -14.41
CA GLN A 64 -1.67 16.34 -13.54
C GLN A 64 -1.25 16.54 -12.09
N LYS A 65 -2.04 17.28 -11.34
CA LYS A 65 -1.77 17.63 -9.94
C LYS A 65 -3.07 17.67 -9.12
N PRO A 66 -3.00 17.67 -7.79
CA PRO A 66 -4.16 17.92 -6.95
C PRO A 66 -4.86 19.23 -7.35
N GLY A 67 -6.18 19.19 -7.47
CA GLY A 67 -7.01 20.26 -8.03
C GLY A 67 -7.53 19.95 -9.43
N ASP A 68 -6.87 19.09 -10.18
CA ASP A 68 -7.35 18.64 -11.49
C ASP A 68 -8.47 17.61 -11.34
N VAL A 69 -9.51 17.73 -12.16
CA VAL A 69 -10.61 16.76 -12.18
C VAL A 69 -10.21 15.55 -13.01
N ILE A 70 -10.23 14.39 -12.39
CA ILE A 70 -9.81 13.14 -13.02
C ILE A 70 -11.04 12.31 -13.43
N THR A 71 -11.03 11.80 -14.65
CA THR A 71 -12.13 10.99 -15.17
C THR A 71 -12.22 9.61 -14.53
N ILE A 72 -13.43 9.07 -14.44
CA ILE A 72 -13.66 7.70 -13.94
C ILE A 72 -12.86 6.67 -14.73
N LYS A 73 -12.79 6.81 -16.04
CA LYS A 73 -12.03 5.90 -16.91
C LYS A 73 -10.53 5.88 -16.57
N GLN A 74 -9.96 7.03 -16.24
CA GLN A 74 -8.57 7.12 -15.84
C GLN A 74 -8.34 6.42 -14.49
N VAL A 75 -9.21 6.64 -13.52
CA VAL A 75 -9.16 5.97 -12.21
C VAL A 75 -9.26 4.46 -12.38
N GLU A 76 -10.24 3.98 -13.13
CA GLU A 76 -10.45 2.56 -13.43
C GLU A 76 -9.20 1.93 -14.05
N ARG A 77 -8.67 2.53 -15.09
CA ARG A 77 -7.46 2.03 -15.76
C ARG A 77 -6.24 1.95 -14.84
N ARG A 78 -6.05 2.94 -14.01
CA ARG A 78 -4.93 2.99 -13.05
C ARG A 78 -5.10 1.93 -11.95
N ILE A 79 -6.30 1.73 -11.46
CA ILE A 79 -6.61 0.67 -10.48
C ILE A 79 -6.39 -0.72 -11.08
N GLU A 80 -6.82 -0.96 -12.31
CA GLU A 80 -6.62 -2.24 -13.00
C GLU A 80 -5.14 -2.63 -13.09
N ILE A 81 -4.25 -1.66 -13.29
CA ILE A 81 -2.81 -1.92 -13.38
C ILE A 81 -2.24 -2.42 -12.04
N ILE A 82 -2.66 -1.87 -10.92
CA ILE A 82 -2.11 -2.20 -9.60
C ILE A 82 -2.85 -3.34 -8.90
N LYS A 83 -4.09 -3.59 -9.27
CA LYS A 83 -4.97 -4.56 -8.61
C LYS A 83 -4.38 -5.96 -8.42
N PRO A 84 -3.64 -6.54 -9.39
CA PRO A 84 -3.02 -7.85 -9.21
C PRO A 84 -1.90 -7.88 -8.16
N TYR A 85 -1.36 -6.73 -7.77
CA TYR A 85 -0.14 -6.61 -6.96
C TYR A 85 -0.35 -6.11 -5.55
N THR A 86 -1.57 -5.69 -5.19
CA THR A 86 -1.87 -5.16 -3.86
C THR A 86 -3.22 -5.62 -3.35
N LYS A 87 -3.34 -5.77 -2.04
CA LYS A 87 -4.60 -6.14 -1.36
C LYS A 87 -5.41 -4.91 -0.97
N TRP A 88 -4.74 -3.81 -0.67
CA TRP A 88 -5.35 -2.57 -0.20
C TRP A 88 -4.77 -1.37 -0.93
N VAL A 89 -5.58 -0.34 -1.09
CA VAL A 89 -5.14 0.96 -1.59
C VAL A 89 -5.58 2.06 -0.64
N ARG A 90 -4.74 3.07 -0.50
CA ARG A 90 -5.04 4.29 0.24
C ARG A 90 -5.12 5.45 -0.74
N SER A 91 -6.24 6.17 -0.73
CA SER A 91 -6.39 7.43 -1.44
C SER A 91 -6.05 8.61 -0.54
N PHE A 92 -5.86 9.79 -1.13
CA PHE A 92 -5.46 10.99 -0.41
C PHE A 92 -6.58 12.03 -0.26
N SER A 93 -7.70 11.83 -0.93
CA SER A 93 -8.82 12.76 -0.95
C SER A 93 -10.14 12.03 -1.23
N CYS A 94 -11.25 12.71 -1.07
CA CYS A 94 -12.61 12.21 -1.38
C CYS A 94 -13.29 13.02 -2.47
N VAL A 95 -12.55 13.88 -3.18
CA VAL A 95 -13.07 14.75 -4.24
C VAL A 95 -12.19 14.68 -5.48
N GLU A 96 -12.59 15.34 -6.56
CA GLU A 96 -11.79 15.50 -7.78
C GLU A 96 -11.42 14.19 -8.49
N GLY A 97 -12.29 13.19 -8.39
CA GLY A 97 -12.09 11.86 -8.95
C GLY A 97 -11.63 10.81 -7.94
N ASN A 98 -11.09 11.21 -6.80
CA ASN A 98 -10.70 10.28 -5.71
C ASN A 98 -11.88 9.51 -5.13
N GLU A 99 -13.09 10.07 -5.18
CA GLU A 99 -14.33 9.44 -4.73
C GLU A 99 -14.66 8.15 -5.49
N HIS A 100 -14.09 7.96 -6.67
CA HIS A 100 -14.28 6.76 -7.49
C HIS A 100 -13.33 5.61 -7.10
N ILE A 101 -12.24 5.90 -6.39
CA ILE A 101 -11.21 4.92 -6.03
C ILE A 101 -11.78 3.74 -5.23
N PRO A 102 -12.55 3.94 -4.14
CA PRO A 102 -13.08 2.82 -3.37
C PRO A 102 -13.95 1.89 -4.18
N ARG A 103 -14.81 2.46 -5.02
CA ARG A 103 -15.71 1.70 -5.89
C ARG A 103 -14.94 0.86 -6.93
N MET A 104 -13.92 1.43 -7.54
CA MET A 104 -13.11 0.73 -8.54
C MET A 104 -12.19 -0.32 -7.90
N ALA A 105 -11.66 -0.04 -6.73
CA ALA A 105 -10.85 -0.99 -5.98
C ALA A 105 -11.66 -2.21 -5.53
N HIS A 106 -12.93 -2.01 -5.16
CA HIS A 106 -13.80 -3.08 -4.69
C HIS A 106 -14.30 -4.00 -5.82
N LYS A 107 -14.36 -3.53 -7.04
CA LYS A 107 -14.70 -4.37 -8.19
C LYS A 107 -13.68 -5.50 -8.41
#